data_53fe515b0d5b49c48bd0f7474cd1771b
#
_entry.id   53fe515b0d5b49c48bd0f7474cd1771b
#
_cell.length_a   1.000
_cell.length_b   1.000
_cell.length_c   1.000
_cell.angle_alpha   90.00
_cell.angle_beta   90.00
_cell.angle_gamma   90.00
#
_symmetry.space_group_name_H-M   'P 1'
#
loop_
_entity.id
_entity.type
_entity.pdbx_description
1 polymer ?
#
loop_
_entity_poly.entity_id
_entity_poly.type
_entity_poly.pdbx_seq_one_letter_code
_entity_poly.pdbx_strand_id
1 'polypeptide(L)'
;MEYQNKSLRKAFEIIESLCAKPMTATELSKKLNLNPSTLHRFLANLEAMGYTEKLKNNQVRLTQQFIQLGKMAQAHYDVEALSKPYLKKLADSTGESVLLSSFHQFKVTYLDKIESSQTVRIVLGPGSHAPSYAVASGKLFLSQLSPEQLDDFFANTELKPFTKNTFTDEQQLRKELVHIRAQNYAIDEEEYEIGLKGFAAPIREATGTMIAALSVAGVSLRFDDEKSKATIEQLLRYAELISFDLGWKR
;
A
#
# COMPACT_ATOMS: atom_id res chain seq x y z
N MET A 1 -26.02 -1.74 20.89
CA MET A 1 -26.64 -3.09 20.72
C MET A 1 -25.76 -3.89 19.77
N GLU A 2 -25.07 -4.88 20.31
CA GLU A 2 -24.18 -5.74 19.52
C GLU A 2 -25.03 -6.87 18.90
N TYR A 3 -25.55 -6.65 17.68
CA TYR A 3 -26.23 -7.70 16.92
C TYR A 3 -25.18 -8.69 16.38
N GLN A 4 -24.76 -9.67 17.16
CA GLN A 4 -23.90 -10.73 16.71
C GLN A 4 -24.70 -11.98 16.31
N ASN A 5 -24.95 -12.15 15.02
CA ASN A 5 -25.48 -13.40 14.49
C ASN A 5 -24.37 -14.47 14.56
N LYS A 6 -24.46 -15.37 15.55
CA LYS A 6 -23.45 -16.43 15.79
C LYS A 6 -23.27 -17.37 14.59
N SER A 7 -24.30 -17.58 13.78
CA SER A 7 -24.18 -18.43 12.58
C SER A 7 -23.40 -17.72 11.47
N LEU A 8 -23.67 -16.44 11.24
CA LEU A 8 -22.93 -15.65 10.25
C LEU A 8 -21.45 -15.56 10.62
N ARG A 9 -21.14 -15.27 11.88
CA ARG A 9 -19.76 -15.25 12.38
C ARG A 9 -19.04 -16.58 12.12
N LYS A 10 -19.67 -17.72 12.44
CA LYS A 10 -19.09 -19.06 12.20
C LYS A 10 -18.83 -19.32 10.71
N ALA A 11 -19.72 -18.85 9.82
CA ALA A 11 -19.51 -18.97 8.38
C ALA A 11 -18.27 -18.20 7.92
N PHE A 12 -18.07 -16.97 8.41
CA PHE A 12 -16.87 -16.19 8.10
C PHE A 12 -15.59 -16.78 8.69
N GLU A 13 -15.61 -17.31 9.92
CA GLU A 13 -14.47 -18.00 10.53
C GLU A 13 -14.03 -19.24 9.70
N ILE A 14 -14.98 -19.95 9.09
CA ILE A 14 -14.69 -21.05 8.15
C ILE A 14 -14.04 -20.52 6.88
N ILE A 15 -14.60 -19.48 6.26
CA ILE A 15 -14.08 -18.82 5.05
C ILE A 15 -12.66 -18.33 5.30
N GLU A 16 -12.42 -17.57 6.37
CA GLU A 16 -11.10 -17.04 6.72
C GLU A 16 -10.08 -18.17 6.95
N SER A 17 -10.50 -19.29 7.55
CA SER A 17 -9.62 -20.44 7.73
C SER A 17 -9.20 -21.08 6.41
N LEU A 18 -10.10 -21.10 5.42
CA LEU A 18 -9.84 -21.63 4.07
C LEU A 18 -9.07 -20.66 3.17
N CYS A 19 -9.03 -19.35 3.49
CA CYS A 19 -8.19 -18.39 2.78
C CYS A 19 -6.70 -18.75 2.87
N ALA A 20 -6.24 -19.27 4.02
CA ALA A 20 -4.84 -19.60 4.23
C ALA A 20 -4.39 -20.85 3.43
N LYS A 21 -5.23 -21.89 3.36
CA LYS A 21 -4.99 -23.13 2.60
C LYS A 21 -6.24 -24.00 2.57
N PRO A 22 -6.35 -24.92 1.58
CA PRO A 22 -7.37 -25.97 1.60
C PRO A 22 -7.25 -26.84 2.88
N MET A 23 -8.39 -27.22 3.45
CA MET A 23 -8.46 -28.01 4.68
C MET A 23 -9.54 -29.09 4.59
N THR A 24 -9.34 -30.21 5.27
CA THR A 24 -10.39 -31.23 5.47
C THR A 24 -11.41 -30.74 6.48
N ALA A 25 -12.65 -31.31 6.45
CA ALA A 25 -13.67 -31.01 7.46
C ALA A 25 -13.21 -31.34 8.88
N THR A 26 -12.39 -32.36 9.04
CA THR A 26 -11.83 -32.75 10.35
C THR A 26 -10.86 -31.70 10.89
N GLU A 27 -9.96 -31.16 10.04
CA GLU A 27 -9.02 -30.10 10.40
C GLU A 27 -9.76 -28.80 10.77
N LEU A 28 -10.77 -28.40 9.97
CA LEU A 28 -11.61 -27.23 10.25
C LEU A 28 -12.39 -27.37 11.55
N SER A 29 -12.98 -28.56 11.82
CA SER A 29 -13.71 -28.85 13.05
C SER A 29 -12.83 -28.67 14.27
N LYS A 30 -11.61 -29.21 14.23
CA LYS A 30 -10.61 -29.06 15.31
C LYS A 30 -10.16 -27.60 15.48
N LYS A 31 -9.80 -26.95 14.38
CA LYS A 31 -9.29 -25.56 14.41
C LYS A 31 -10.31 -24.57 14.97
N LEU A 32 -11.58 -24.72 14.60
CA LEU A 32 -12.65 -23.79 14.97
C LEU A 32 -13.47 -24.26 16.20
N ASN A 33 -13.11 -25.38 16.77
CA ASN A 33 -13.86 -26.03 17.85
C ASN A 33 -15.37 -26.16 17.55
N LEU A 34 -15.68 -26.56 16.30
CA LEU A 34 -17.05 -26.75 15.83
C LEU A 34 -17.42 -28.23 15.81
N ASN A 35 -18.68 -28.53 16.22
CA ASN A 35 -19.22 -29.88 16.08
C ASN A 35 -19.24 -30.26 14.58
N PRO A 36 -18.79 -31.49 14.22
CA PRO A 36 -18.76 -31.98 12.84
C PRO A 36 -20.06 -31.79 12.06
N SER A 37 -21.21 -32.10 12.67
CA SER A 37 -22.53 -31.95 12.02
C SER A 37 -22.85 -30.48 11.70
N THR A 38 -22.49 -29.57 12.59
CA THR A 38 -22.64 -28.11 12.37
C THR A 38 -21.73 -27.65 11.24
N LEU A 39 -20.45 -28.05 11.25
CA LEU A 39 -19.51 -27.71 10.20
C LEU A 39 -19.96 -28.25 8.82
N HIS A 40 -20.37 -29.49 8.74
CA HIS A 40 -20.87 -30.09 7.50
C HIS A 40 -22.04 -29.30 6.90
N ARG A 41 -22.97 -28.82 7.75
CA ARG A 41 -24.09 -27.98 7.30
C ARG A 41 -23.62 -26.64 6.73
N PHE A 42 -22.62 -26.00 7.33
CA PHE A 42 -22.03 -24.77 6.79
C PHE A 42 -21.33 -25.01 5.46
N LEU A 43 -20.50 -26.05 5.37
CA LEU A 43 -19.79 -26.38 4.14
C LEU A 43 -20.75 -26.74 3.00
N ALA A 44 -21.80 -27.52 3.28
CA ALA A 44 -22.81 -27.86 2.28
C ALA A 44 -23.55 -26.60 1.77
N ASN A 45 -23.87 -25.64 2.63
CA ASN A 45 -24.49 -24.38 2.21
C ASN A 45 -23.52 -23.51 1.39
N LEU A 46 -22.24 -23.39 1.80
CA LEU A 46 -21.24 -22.64 1.07
C LEU A 46 -20.97 -23.28 -0.32
N GLU A 47 -20.94 -24.60 -0.41
CA GLU A 47 -20.80 -25.35 -1.67
C GLU A 47 -22.04 -25.15 -2.57
N ALA A 48 -23.24 -25.27 -2.04
CA ALA A 48 -24.48 -25.03 -2.77
C ALA A 48 -24.57 -23.59 -3.31
N MET A 49 -24.01 -22.62 -2.62
CA MET A 49 -23.91 -21.23 -3.05
C MET A 49 -22.71 -20.98 -3.99
N GLY A 50 -21.87 -21.98 -4.25
CA GLY A 50 -20.70 -21.87 -5.13
C GLY A 50 -19.47 -21.24 -4.52
N TYR A 51 -19.44 -20.98 -3.21
CA TYR A 51 -18.31 -20.34 -2.52
C TYR A 51 -17.20 -21.30 -2.10
N THR A 52 -17.51 -22.58 -1.97
CA THR A 52 -16.51 -23.63 -1.68
C THR A 52 -16.67 -24.77 -2.65
N GLU A 53 -15.59 -25.55 -2.83
CA GLU A 53 -15.61 -26.81 -3.57
C GLU A 53 -14.77 -27.86 -2.88
N LYS A 54 -15.17 -29.14 -3.04
CA LYS A 54 -14.48 -30.29 -2.49
C LYS A 54 -13.47 -30.84 -3.49
N LEU A 55 -12.21 -30.99 -3.06
CA LEU A 55 -11.13 -31.58 -3.85
C LEU A 55 -11.14 -33.13 -3.76
N LYS A 56 -10.43 -33.78 -4.70
CA LYS A 56 -10.31 -35.25 -4.74
C LYS A 56 -9.73 -35.89 -3.46
N ASN A 57 -8.92 -35.13 -2.71
CA ASN A 57 -8.31 -35.55 -1.42
C ASN A 57 -9.18 -35.23 -0.19
N ASN A 58 -10.47 -35.00 -0.37
CA ASN A 58 -11.43 -34.60 0.67
C ASN A 58 -11.17 -33.25 1.35
N GLN A 59 -10.24 -32.47 0.86
CA GLN A 59 -10.08 -31.07 1.30
C GLN A 59 -11.16 -30.20 0.66
N VAL A 60 -11.52 -29.12 1.37
CA VAL A 60 -12.38 -28.04 0.89
C VAL A 60 -11.53 -26.82 0.62
N ARG A 61 -11.79 -26.12 -0.48
CA ARG A 61 -11.18 -24.82 -0.79
C ARG A 61 -12.23 -23.79 -1.17
N LEU A 62 -11.84 -22.51 -1.12
CA LEU A 62 -12.63 -21.42 -1.67
C LEU A 62 -12.60 -21.45 -3.19
N THR A 63 -13.70 -21.04 -3.82
CA THR A 63 -13.79 -20.92 -5.28
C THR A 63 -13.34 -19.52 -5.76
N GLN A 64 -13.24 -19.35 -7.07
CA GLN A 64 -12.95 -18.05 -7.72
C GLN A 64 -14.05 -16.99 -7.46
N GLN A 65 -15.21 -17.39 -6.94
CA GLN A 65 -16.31 -16.46 -6.67
C GLN A 65 -15.90 -15.39 -5.63
N PHE A 66 -15.05 -15.73 -4.67
CA PHE A 66 -14.48 -14.72 -3.75
C PHE A 66 -13.57 -13.72 -4.44
N ILE A 67 -12.80 -14.15 -5.45
CA ILE A 67 -11.97 -13.24 -6.26
C ILE A 67 -12.86 -12.27 -7.04
N GLN A 68 -13.96 -12.76 -7.61
CA GLN A 68 -14.92 -11.91 -8.33
C GLN A 68 -15.59 -10.90 -7.42
N LEU A 69 -16.08 -11.34 -6.25
CA LEU A 69 -16.66 -10.43 -5.24
C LEU A 69 -15.65 -9.37 -4.78
N GLY A 70 -14.42 -9.78 -4.51
CA GLY A 70 -13.34 -8.85 -4.13
C GLY A 70 -13.09 -7.80 -5.21
N LYS A 71 -12.98 -8.19 -6.48
CA LYS A 71 -12.80 -7.26 -7.61
C LYS A 71 -13.99 -6.31 -7.78
N MET A 72 -15.21 -6.81 -7.64
CA MET A 72 -16.41 -5.97 -7.70
C MET A 72 -16.46 -4.96 -6.55
N ALA A 73 -16.11 -5.38 -5.33
CA ALA A 73 -16.01 -4.49 -4.20
C ALA A 73 -14.90 -3.46 -4.39
N GLN A 74 -13.72 -3.88 -4.85
CA GLN A 74 -12.56 -3.02 -5.10
C GLN A 74 -12.85 -1.92 -6.11
N ALA A 75 -13.72 -2.17 -7.12
CA ALA A 75 -14.14 -1.17 -8.09
C ALA A 75 -14.86 0.04 -7.45
N HIS A 76 -15.34 -0.10 -6.22
CA HIS A 76 -15.97 0.98 -5.44
C HIS A 76 -15.01 1.66 -4.45
N TYR A 77 -13.79 1.15 -4.31
CA TYR A 77 -12.73 1.75 -3.46
C TYR A 77 -11.82 2.60 -4.33
N ASP A 78 -12.15 3.86 -4.44
CA ASP A 78 -11.28 4.88 -5.02
C ASP A 78 -10.24 5.29 -3.97
N VAL A 79 -8.97 4.93 -4.23
CA VAL A 79 -7.86 5.26 -3.32
C VAL A 79 -7.74 6.76 -3.09
N GLU A 80 -8.09 7.59 -4.08
CA GLU A 80 -8.04 9.04 -3.97
C GLU A 80 -9.10 9.54 -2.98
N ALA A 81 -10.37 9.14 -3.17
CA ALA A 81 -11.47 9.51 -2.29
C ALA A 81 -11.24 9.03 -0.85
N LEU A 82 -10.76 7.80 -0.68
CA LEU A 82 -10.48 7.20 0.63
C LEU A 82 -9.31 7.89 1.33
N SER A 83 -8.26 8.25 0.59
CA SER A 83 -7.06 8.88 1.17
C SER A 83 -7.28 10.35 1.55
N LYS A 84 -8.18 11.06 0.88
CA LYS A 84 -8.37 12.51 1.01
C LYS A 84 -8.50 13.05 2.44
N PRO A 85 -9.29 12.43 3.36
CA PRO A 85 -9.36 12.87 4.75
C PRO A 85 -8.03 12.76 5.51
N TYR A 86 -7.22 11.74 5.16
CA TYR A 86 -5.91 11.49 5.78
C TYR A 86 -4.86 12.47 5.25
N LEU A 87 -4.87 12.75 3.93
CA LEU A 87 -4.02 13.77 3.33
C LEU A 87 -4.23 15.12 4.02
N LYS A 88 -5.50 15.50 4.24
CA LYS A 88 -5.83 16.76 4.92
C LYS A 88 -5.29 16.79 6.34
N LYS A 89 -5.51 15.75 7.14
CA LYS A 89 -5.02 15.68 8.53
C LYS A 89 -3.49 15.77 8.60
N LEU A 90 -2.79 15.10 7.67
CA LEU A 90 -1.34 15.13 7.59
C LEU A 90 -0.83 16.51 7.18
N ALA A 91 -1.48 17.18 6.22
CA ALA A 91 -1.15 18.55 5.83
C ALA A 91 -1.39 19.55 6.96
N ASP A 92 -2.52 19.44 7.67
CA ASP A 92 -2.84 20.29 8.82
C ASP A 92 -1.81 20.12 9.96
N SER A 93 -1.29 18.90 10.17
CA SER A 93 -0.33 18.63 11.26
C SER A 93 1.12 18.98 10.91
N THR A 94 1.52 18.85 9.63
CA THR A 94 2.89 19.15 9.20
C THR A 94 3.08 20.58 8.72
N GLY A 95 2.00 21.23 8.25
CA GLY A 95 2.01 22.54 7.58
C GLY A 95 2.59 22.49 6.17
N GLU A 96 2.91 21.31 5.64
CA GLU A 96 3.56 21.12 4.35
C GLU A 96 2.62 20.52 3.29
N SER A 97 3.05 20.50 2.03
CA SER A 97 2.28 19.86 0.95
C SER A 97 2.27 18.35 1.13
N VAL A 98 1.07 17.75 1.03
CA VAL A 98 0.87 16.31 1.08
C VAL A 98 0.34 15.84 -0.27
N LEU A 99 0.94 14.79 -0.82
CA LEU A 99 0.59 14.29 -2.15
C LEU A 99 0.30 12.79 -2.08
N LEU A 100 -0.64 12.37 -2.91
CA LEU A 100 -0.90 10.97 -3.24
C LEU A 100 -0.35 10.71 -4.64
N SER A 101 0.36 9.60 -4.83
CA SER A 101 0.93 9.27 -6.14
C SER A 101 0.80 7.80 -6.47
N SER A 102 0.71 7.51 -7.77
CA SER A 102 0.77 6.18 -8.36
C SER A 102 2.05 5.99 -9.17
N PHE A 103 2.26 4.76 -9.64
CA PHE A 103 3.44 4.40 -10.41
C PHE A 103 3.05 3.57 -11.62
N HIS A 104 3.42 4.06 -12.79
CA HIS A 104 3.17 3.36 -14.05
C HIS A 104 4.32 3.60 -15.03
N GLN A 105 4.77 2.55 -15.71
CA GLN A 105 5.87 2.61 -16.69
C GLN A 105 7.09 3.37 -16.15
N PHE A 106 7.51 3.06 -14.94
CA PHE A 106 8.64 3.67 -14.22
C PHE A 106 8.53 5.18 -13.96
N LYS A 107 7.33 5.74 -14.05
CA LYS A 107 7.07 7.16 -13.75
C LYS A 107 6.11 7.29 -12.57
N VAL A 108 6.39 8.27 -11.74
CA VAL A 108 5.47 8.72 -10.70
C VAL A 108 4.44 9.66 -11.33
N THR A 109 3.17 9.43 -11.03
CA THR A 109 2.06 10.33 -11.38
C THR A 109 1.37 10.77 -10.11
N TYR A 110 1.23 12.06 -9.89
CA TYR A 110 0.51 12.60 -8.75
C TYR A 110 -1.00 12.53 -9.01
N LEU A 111 -1.74 11.92 -8.09
CA LEU A 111 -3.18 11.68 -8.17
C LEU A 111 -3.96 12.80 -7.46
N ASP A 112 -3.55 13.14 -6.22
CA ASP A 112 -4.18 14.18 -5.41
C ASP A 112 -3.12 14.96 -4.61
N LYS A 113 -3.49 16.16 -4.15
CA LYS A 113 -2.63 17.06 -3.38
C LYS A 113 -3.43 17.90 -2.40
N ILE A 114 -2.94 18.02 -1.19
CA ILE A 114 -3.31 19.10 -0.27
C ILE A 114 -2.14 20.09 -0.24
N GLU A 115 -2.40 21.33 -0.57
CA GLU A 115 -1.37 22.36 -0.60
C GLU A 115 -0.93 22.77 0.81
N SER A 116 0.37 23.06 0.94
CA SER A 116 0.92 23.72 2.13
C SER A 116 0.27 25.08 2.35
N SER A 117 0.06 25.44 3.60
CA SER A 117 -0.35 26.79 3.99
C SER A 117 0.78 27.84 3.89
N GLN A 118 1.99 27.41 3.59
CA GLN A 118 3.16 28.26 3.48
C GLN A 118 3.19 29.02 2.13
N THR A 119 3.75 30.23 2.15
CA THR A 119 3.88 31.07 0.94
C THR A 119 4.81 30.42 -0.10
N VAL A 120 5.94 29.85 0.34
CA VAL A 120 6.86 29.08 -0.51
C VAL A 120 6.48 27.61 -0.41
N ARG A 121 5.97 27.04 -1.51
CA ARG A 121 5.45 25.68 -1.57
C ARG A 121 5.71 25.03 -2.92
N ILE A 122 5.51 23.71 -2.97
CA ILE A 122 5.67 22.92 -4.20
C ILE A 122 4.51 23.19 -5.16
N VAL A 123 4.83 23.37 -6.42
CA VAL A 123 3.83 23.62 -7.49
C VAL A 123 3.29 22.32 -8.11
N LEU A 124 4.02 21.18 -8.01
CA LEU A 124 3.57 19.89 -8.54
C LEU A 124 2.18 19.53 -8.00
N GLY A 125 1.32 19.02 -8.85
CA GLY A 125 -0.06 18.68 -8.51
C GLY A 125 -0.62 17.53 -9.37
N PRO A 126 -1.92 17.23 -9.23
CA PRO A 126 -2.56 16.14 -9.95
C PRO A 126 -2.30 16.17 -11.45
N GLY A 127 -2.00 14.99 -12.03
CA GLY A 127 -1.65 14.83 -13.44
C GLY A 127 -0.20 15.13 -13.79
N SER A 128 0.58 15.78 -12.91
CA SER A 128 2.02 15.97 -13.16
C SER A 128 2.82 14.68 -12.90
N HIS A 129 3.99 14.61 -13.51
CA HIS A 129 4.90 13.46 -13.42
C HIS A 129 6.23 13.85 -12.81
N ALA A 130 6.89 12.88 -12.17
CA ALA A 130 8.26 13.06 -11.66
C ALA A 130 9.12 11.83 -11.99
N PRO A 131 10.46 12.01 -12.15
CA PRO A 131 11.40 10.93 -12.35
C PRO A 131 11.48 10.07 -11.08
N SER A 132 11.27 8.76 -11.23
CA SER A 132 11.15 7.87 -10.06
C SER A 132 12.43 7.75 -9.24
N TYR A 133 13.59 7.93 -9.82
CA TYR A 133 14.87 7.81 -9.12
C TYR A 133 15.27 9.07 -8.33
N ALA A 134 14.59 10.21 -8.53
CA ALA A 134 14.95 11.48 -7.91
C ALA A 134 13.93 12.02 -6.91
N VAL A 135 12.77 11.37 -6.76
CA VAL A 135 11.75 11.77 -5.77
C VAL A 135 11.48 10.67 -4.77
N ALA A 136 11.16 11.02 -3.52
CA ALA A 136 10.92 10.06 -2.45
C ALA A 136 9.90 8.97 -2.81
N SER A 137 8.72 9.36 -3.34
CA SER A 137 7.68 8.40 -3.76
C SER A 137 8.16 7.46 -4.86
N GLY A 138 8.96 7.96 -5.79
CA GLY A 138 9.51 7.17 -6.88
C GLY A 138 10.53 6.14 -6.41
N LYS A 139 11.50 6.53 -5.58
CA LYS A 139 12.45 5.59 -4.97
C LYS A 139 11.74 4.54 -4.12
N LEU A 140 10.66 4.93 -3.43
CA LEU A 140 9.83 3.99 -2.68
C LEU A 140 9.18 2.94 -3.59
N PHE A 141 8.59 3.34 -4.74
CA PHE A 141 8.05 2.41 -5.73
C PHE A 141 9.14 1.51 -6.33
N LEU A 142 10.27 2.08 -6.74
CA LEU A 142 11.41 1.31 -7.27
C LEU A 142 11.89 0.26 -6.26
N SER A 143 11.88 0.57 -4.97
CA SER A 143 12.27 -0.37 -3.93
C SER A 143 11.36 -1.60 -3.83
N GLN A 144 10.14 -1.57 -4.35
CA GLN A 144 9.17 -2.68 -4.33
C GLN A 144 9.28 -3.58 -5.58
N LEU A 145 10.01 -3.17 -6.61
CA LEU A 145 10.18 -3.94 -7.83
C LEU A 145 10.95 -5.24 -7.57
N SER A 146 10.67 -6.28 -8.39
CA SER A 146 11.52 -7.48 -8.44
C SER A 146 12.90 -7.15 -9.02
N PRO A 147 13.91 -8.00 -8.81
CA PRO A 147 15.23 -7.80 -9.42
C PRO A 147 15.14 -7.62 -10.95
N GLU A 148 14.32 -8.43 -11.62
CA GLU A 148 14.13 -8.41 -13.08
C GLU A 148 13.47 -7.10 -13.53
N GLN A 149 12.46 -6.62 -12.80
CA GLN A 149 11.80 -5.34 -13.07
C GLN A 149 12.73 -4.16 -12.85
N LEU A 150 13.61 -4.26 -11.84
CA LEU A 150 14.59 -3.23 -11.55
C LEU A 150 15.70 -3.20 -12.61
N ASP A 151 16.11 -4.36 -13.15
CA ASP A 151 17.02 -4.45 -14.28
C ASP A 151 16.40 -3.82 -15.54
N ASP A 152 15.11 -4.08 -15.79
CA ASP A 152 14.36 -3.44 -16.89
C ASP A 152 14.28 -1.92 -16.73
N PHE A 153 14.05 -1.44 -15.50
CA PHE A 153 14.09 0.00 -15.20
C PHE A 153 15.43 0.62 -15.58
N PHE A 154 16.56 0.04 -15.16
CA PHE A 154 17.89 0.59 -15.46
C PHE A 154 18.26 0.47 -16.93
N ALA A 155 17.83 -0.58 -17.62
CA ALA A 155 18.03 -0.73 -19.06
C ALA A 155 17.29 0.35 -19.88
N ASN A 156 16.17 0.87 -19.37
CA ASN A 156 15.30 1.81 -20.09
C ASN A 156 15.30 3.24 -19.51
N THR A 157 16.13 3.52 -18.49
CA THR A 157 16.13 4.83 -17.81
C THR A 157 17.54 5.37 -17.68
N GLU A 158 17.78 6.52 -18.28
CA GLU A 158 19.00 7.29 -18.06
C GLU A 158 18.90 8.08 -16.75
N LEU A 159 19.82 7.84 -15.82
CA LEU A 159 19.88 8.57 -14.54
C LEU A 159 20.54 9.96 -14.74
N LYS A 160 19.76 10.95 -15.15
CA LYS A 160 20.23 12.33 -15.34
C LYS A 160 20.35 13.06 -14.00
N PRO A 161 21.40 13.85 -13.77
CA PRO A 161 21.51 14.68 -12.57
C PRO A 161 20.53 15.87 -12.67
N PHE A 162 19.69 16.06 -11.67
CA PHE A 162 18.89 17.26 -11.44
C PHE A 162 19.61 18.22 -10.49
N THR A 163 20.27 17.63 -9.50
CA THR A 163 21.11 18.34 -8.52
C THR A 163 22.40 17.54 -8.29
N LYS A 164 23.28 18.06 -7.44
CA LYS A 164 24.48 17.33 -7.00
C LYS A 164 24.15 16.09 -6.14
N ASN A 165 22.94 16.03 -5.57
CA ASN A 165 22.50 14.94 -4.69
C ASN A 165 21.75 13.84 -5.45
N THR A 166 21.37 14.06 -6.71
CA THR A 166 20.68 13.05 -7.52
C THR A 166 21.52 11.79 -7.66
N PHE A 167 20.93 10.62 -7.44
CA PHE A 167 21.58 9.34 -7.75
C PHE A 167 21.76 9.19 -9.26
N THR A 168 23.00 9.15 -9.72
CA THR A 168 23.37 8.96 -11.14
C THR A 168 24.12 7.64 -11.38
N ASP A 169 24.44 6.92 -10.30
CA ASP A 169 25.08 5.62 -10.34
C ASP A 169 24.09 4.51 -9.94
N GLU A 170 23.96 3.49 -10.80
CA GLU A 170 23.04 2.36 -10.59
C GLU A 170 23.31 1.62 -9.29
N GLN A 171 24.58 1.37 -8.95
CA GLN A 171 24.93 0.59 -7.76
C GLN A 171 24.60 1.35 -6.48
N GLN A 172 24.79 2.67 -6.48
CA GLN A 172 24.41 3.51 -5.34
C GLN A 172 22.88 3.55 -5.17
N LEU A 173 22.14 3.73 -6.28
CA LEU A 173 20.68 3.71 -6.22
C LEU A 173 20.15 2.34 -5.74
N ARG A 174 20.68 1.22 -6.23
CA ARG A 174 20.28 -0.12 -5.75
C ARG A 174 20.51 -0.29 -4.25
N LYS A 175 21.60 0.19 -3.70
CA LYS A 175 21.86 0.16 -2.24
C LYS A 175 20.83 0.98 -1.48
N GLU A 176 20.52 2.18 -1.96
CA GLU A 176 19.49 3.04 -1.38
C GLU A 176 18.10 2.36 -1.41
N LEU A 177 17.74 1.72 -2.54
CA LEU A 177 16.47 1.01 -2.65
C LEU A 177 16.34 -0.17 -1.67
N VAL A 178 17.44 -0.88 -1.38
CA VAL A 178 17.46 -1.93 -0.34
C VAL A 178 17.20 -1.33 1.03
N HIS A 179 17.82 -0.19 1.34
CA HIS A 179 17.61 0.53 2.60
C HIS A 179 16.15 1.01 2.73
N ILE A 180 15.62 1.64 1.69
CA ILE A 180 14.22 2.10 1.64
C ILE A 180 13.25 0.94 1.87
N ARG A 181 13.47 -0.22 1.23
CA ARG A 181 12.64 -1.42 1.44
C ARG A 181 12.64 -1.88 2.89
N ALA A 182 13.79 -1.87 3.54
CA ALA A 182 13.95 -2.31 4.92
C ALA A 182 13.25 -1.37 5.92
N GLN A 183 13.38 -0.06 5.74
CA GLN A 183 12.79 0.94 6.64
C GLN A 183 11.35 1.32 6.31
N ASN A 184 10.83 0.92 5.13
CA ASN A 184 9.45 1.14 4.67
C ASN A 184 9.08 2.62 4.49
N TYR A 185 10.05 3.49 4.25
CA TYR A 185 9.87 4.88 3.82
C TYR A 185 11.07 5.32 2.97
N ALA A 186 10.90 6.39 2.20
CA ALA A 186 11.97 7.01 1.40
C ALA A 186 12.06 8.51 1.69
N ILE A 187 13.24 9.06 1.49
CA ILE A 187 13.51 10.50 1.59
C ILE A 187 14.08 10.97 0.25
N ASP A 188 13.64 12.14 -0.22
CA ASP A 188 14.29 12.94 -1.24
C ASP A 188 14.99 14.09 -0.52
N GLU A 189 16.31 14.07 -0.51
CA GLU A 189 17.17 15.07 0.14
C GLU A 189 17.76 16.02 -0.91
N GLU A 190 16.90 16.88 -1.47
CA GLU A 190 17.29 17.79 -2.57
C GLU A 190 17.82 17.06 -3.82
N GLU A 191 17.32 15.85 -4.10
CA GLU A 191 17.75 15.04 -5.24
C GLU A 191 17.07 15.49 -6.54
N TYR A 192 15.80 15.92 -6.47
CA TYR A 192 15.04 16.41 -7.61
C TYR A 192 15.21 17.92 -7.81
N GLU A 193 15.20 18.70 -6.73
CA GLU A 193 15.32 20.15 -6.78
C GLU A 193 16.02 20.68 -5.52
N ILE A 194 16.99 21.57 -5.72
CA ILE A 194 17.71 22.22 -4.61
C ILE A 194 16.72 23.01 -3.73
N GLY A 195 16.82 22.81 -2.42
CA GLY A 195 15.92 23.45 -1.44
C GLY A 195 14.60 22.71 -1.25
N LEU A 196 14.39 21.54 -1.92
CA LEU A 196 13.24 20.69 -1.75
C LEU A 196 13.60 19.42 -0.97
N LYS A 197 12.82 19.10 0.06
CA LYS A 197 12.91 17.81 0.79
C LYS A 197 11.56 17.11 0.78
N GLY A 198 11.59 15.80 0.51
CA GLY A 198 10.40 14.97 0.42
C GLY A 198 10.52 13.68 1.22
N PHE A 199 9.39 13.20 1.73
CA PHE A 199 9.26 11.93 2.45
C PHE A 199 8.11 11.14 1.85
N ALA A 200 8.25 9.82 1.72
CA ALA A 200 7.19 8.98 1.18
C ALA A 200 7.05 7.67 1.96
N ALA A 201 5.80 7.22 2.15
CA ALA A 201 5.44 5.94 2.76
C ALA A 201 4.44 5.17 1.88
N PRO A 202 4.47 3.81 1.90
CA PRO A 202 3.66 2.99 1.01
C PRO A 202 2.21 2.88 1.49
N ILE A 203 1.28 2.99 0.54
CA ILE A 203 -0.12 2.59 0.72
C ILE A 203 -0.28 1.22 0.06
N ARG A 204 -0.78 0.24 0.84
CA ARG A 204 -0.91 -1.15 0.43
C ARG A 204 -2.38 -1.57 0.36
N GLU A 205 -2.71 -2.38 -0.61
CA GLU A 205 -3.99 -3.07 -0.67
C GLU A 205 -4.01 -4.36 0.17
N ALA A 206 -5.15 -5.04 0.25
CA ALA A 206 -5.35 -6.26 1.04
C ALA A 206 -4.34 -7.39 0.78
N THR A 207 -3.76 -7.46 -0.42
CA THR A 207 -2.71 -8.43 -0.79
C THR A 207 -1.34 -8.11 -0.22
N GLY A 208 -1.15 -6.90 0.35
CA GLY A 208 0.14 -6.35 0.76
C GLY A 208 0.90 -5.64 -0.37
N THR A 209 0.37 -5.66 -1.59
CA THR A 209 0.97 -4.95 -2.72
C THR A 209 0.86 -3.44 -2.53
N MET A 210 1.95 -2.73 -2.77
CA MET A 210 1.93 -1.27 -2.78
C MET A 210 1.24 -0.75 -4.03
N ILE A 211 0.14 -0.01 -3.86
CA ILE A 211 -0.68 0.54 -4.96
C ILE A 211 -0.53 2.05 -5.11
N ALA A 212 -0.16 2.74 -4.04
CA ALA A 212 0.05 4.18 -4.03
C ALA A 212 1.15 4.57 -3.03
N ALA A 213 1.62 5.81 -3.10
CA ALA A 213 2.50 6.41 -2.10
C ALA A 213 1.85 7.66 -1.52
N LEU A 214 1.86 7.77 -0.20
CA LEU A 214 1.60 9.01 0.52
C LEU A 214 2.93 9.74 0.70
N SER A 215 2.99 11.04 0.41
CA SER A 215 4.21 11.82 0.55
C SER A 215 3.96 13.19 1.16
N VAL A 216 4.94 13.67 1.93
CA VAL A 216 5.04 15.04 2.45
C VAL A 216 6.23 15.69 1.79
N ALA A 217 6.09 16.90 1.28
CA ALA A 217 7.20 17.59 0.65
C ALA A 217 7.11 19.11 0.87
N GLY A 218 8.28 19.73 1.07
CA GLY A 218 8.38 21.15 1.38
C GLY A 218 9.80 21.66 1.23
N VAL A 219 10.02 22.90 1.65
CA VAL A 219 11.34 23.55 1.62
C VAL A 219 12.27 22.88 2.62
N SER A 220 13.47 22.44 2.19
CA SER A 220 14.41 21.66 3.00
C SER A 220 14.81 22.34 4.30
N LEU A 221 14.98 23.68 4.29
CA LEU A 221 15.31 24.48 5.47
C LEU A 221 14.27 24.40 6.61
N ARG A 222 13.05 23.93 6.32
CA ARG A 222 12.01 23.73 7.35
C ARG A 222 12.04 22.37 8.00
N PHE A 223 12.87 21.46 7.50
CA PHE A 223 12.98 20.09 7.99
C PHE A 223 14.32 19.85 8.68
N ASP A 224 14.44 20.32 9.93
CA ASP A 224 15.49 19.86 10.82
C ASP A 224 15.30 18.37 11.19
N ASP A 225 16.22 17.81 11.96
CA ASP A 225 16.20 16.40 12.34
C ASP A 225 14.94 16.03 13.13
N GLU A 226 14.49 16.91 14.04
CA GLU A 226 13.32 16.68 14.88
C GLU A 226 12.03 16.69 14.05
N LYS A 227 11.84 17.71 13.21
CA LYS A 227 10.70 17.81 12.30
C LYS A 227 10.69 16.71 11.25
N SER A 228 11.86 16.33 10.72
CA SER A 228 11.99 15.21 9.78
C SER A 228 11.50 13.91 10.41
N LYS A 229 11.98 13.59 11.63
CA LYS A 229 11.55 12.40 12.37
C LYS A 229 10.05 12.40 12.66
N ALA A 230 9.52 13.50 13.19
CA ALA A 230 8.09 13.65 13.46
C ALA A 230 7.23 13.51 12.19
N THR A 231 7.71 14.05 11.07
CA THR A 231 7.03 13.93 9.76
C THR A 231 6.99 12.47 9.30
N ILE A 232 8.10 11.74 9.40
CA ILE A 232 8.17 10.32 9.02
C ILE A 232 7.24 9.48 9.89
N GLU A 233 7.22 9.69 11.20
CA GLU A 233 6.32 8.96 12.12
C GLU A 233 4.84 9.17 11.77
N GLN A 234 4.43 10.42 11.51
CA GLN A 234 3.06 10.73 11.12
C GLN A 234 2.72 10.16 9.73
N LEU A 235 3.64 10.30 8.78
CA LEU A 235 3.49 9.79 7.42
C LEU A 235 3.26 8.28 7.41
N LEU A 236 4.09 7.51 8.12
CA LEU A 236 3.95 6.05 8.26
C LEU A 236 2.61 5.69 8.91
N ARG A 237 2.22 6.38 9.97
CA ARG A 237 0.94 6.17 10.66
C ARG A 237 -0.25 6.38 9.71
N TYR A 238 -0.29 7.48 8.95
CA TYR A 238 -1.41 7.75 8.04
C TYR A 238 -1.42 6.81 6.84
N ALA A 239 -0.26 6.44 6.28
CA ALA A 239 -0.15 5.45 5.23
C ALA A 239 -0.66 4.07 5.70
N GLU A 240 -0.38 3.68 6.95
CA GLU A 240 -0.90 2.44 7.55
C GLU A 240 -2.43 2.49 7.74
N LEU A 241 -2.98 3.61 8.19
CA LEU A 241 -4.44 3.79 8.34
C LEU A 241 -5.15 3.68 6.99
N ILE A 242 -4.64 4.35 5.94
CA ILE A 242 -5.18 4.24 4.58
C ILE A 242 -5.10 2.79 4.09
N SER A 243 -3.97 2.12 4.31
CA SER A 243 -3.79 0.71 3.93
C SER A 243 -4.75 -0.21 4.67
N PHE A 244 -4.99 0.04 5.96
CA PHE A 244 -5.97 -0.71 6.76
C PHE A 244 -7.39 -0.56 6.20
N ASP A 245 -7.80 0.66 5.82
CA ASP A 245 -9.11 0.92 5.20
C ASP A 245 -9.22 0.27 3.81
N LEU A 246 -8.09 0.03 3.12
CA LEU A 246 -7.99 -0.74 1.88
C LEU A 246 -7.92 -2.26 2.11
N GLY A 247 -8.07 -2.71 3.36
CA GLY A 247 -8.12 -4.12 3.73
C GLY A 247 -6.77 -4.76 4.07
N TRP A 248 -5.67 -4.00 4.07
CA TRP A 248 -4.37 -4.51 4.48
C TRP A 248 -4.31 -4.70 6.00
N LYS A 249 -3.87 -5.90 6.42
CA LYS A 249 -3.63 -6.23 7.83
C LYS A 249 -2.18 -6.69 7.98
N ARG A 250 -1.45 -6.05 8.86
CA ARG A 250 -0.05 -6.36 9.20
C ARG A 250 0.09 -7.72 9.87
#